data_b26bb554f6769ca344a71d81dc5c8a8e
#
_entry.id   b26bb554f6769ca344a71d81dc5c8a8e
#
_cell.length_a   1.000
_cell.length_b   1.000
_cell.length_c   1.000
_cell.angle_alpha   90.00
_cell.angle_beta   90.00
_cell.angle_gamma   90.00
#
_symmetry.space_group_name_H-M   'P 1'
#
loop_
_entity.id
_entity.type
_entity.pdbx_description
1 polymer ?
#
loop_
_entity_poly.entity_id
_entity_poly.type
_entity_poly.pdbx_seq_one_letter_code
_entity_poly.pdbx_strand_id
1 'polypeptide(L)'
;AYLNFPFFFIRSVAYIFGWWYASKRLIALSRQEDVEGGLISYKRSITLSAIFIVFFGYSSSMMAWDWIMSIDTHWFSTLFGWFVFSSMGVTGFTMIAMISIVLKRKGFLKYVNENHIHDLGKWIFAFSILWTYMWFSQFMLIWYSNIPEEVTYYMARWDNYNALFWITSIINFIFPLLILMSRDSKRNFGYIMTVGVIVLIGHWCNVFLMIEPGVMKEHWNIGFTEIGMFVGFLGLFLLVVNNALSKAPLFVKNHPFADESIHHHI
;
A
#
# COMPACT_ATOMS: atom_id res chain seq x y z
N ALA A 1 -26.55 8.35 11.92
CA ALA A 1 -26.11 7.76 13.19
C ALA A 1 -24.67 7.29 13.16
N TYR A 2 -24.22 6.55 12.12
CA TYR A 2 -22.85 6.00 12.04
C TYR A 2 -21.75 7.07 11.87
N LEU A 3 -21.95 8.07 11.03
CA LEU A 3 -21.00 9.16 10.74
C LEU A 3 -21.20 10.39 11.65
N ASN A 4 -21.68 10.23 12.89
CA ASN A 4 -21.67 11.36 13.83
C ASN A 4 -20.23 11.68 14.26
N PHE A 5 -19.95 12.97 14.49
CA PHE A 5 -18.60 13.47 14.77
C PHE A 5 -17.86 12.75 15.92
N PRO A 6 -18.46 12.55 17.12
CA PRO A 6 -17.73 11.88 18.21
C PRO A 6 -17.34 10.46 17.87
N PHE A 7 -18.24 9.68 17.28
CA PHE A 7 -17.99 8.28 16.96
C PHE A 7 -16.99 8.13 15.79
N PHE A 8 -17.07 8.98 14.76
CA PHE A 8 -16.09 9.06 13.69
C PHE A 8 -14.70 9.38 14.22
N PHE A 9 -14.59 10.38 15.11
CA PHE A 9 -13.30 10.79 15.69
C PHE A 9 -12.67 9.68 16.54
N ILE A 10 -13.46 9.00 17.40
CA ILE A 10 -12.98 7.89 18.23
C ILE A 10 -12.44 6.74 17.36
N ARG A 11 -13.17 6.36 16.30
CA ARG A 11 -12.70 5.32 15.37
C ARG A 11 -11.40 5.72 14.69
N SER A 12 -11.33 6.94 14.16
CA SER A 12 -10.13 7.44 13.48
C SER A 12 -8.90 7.44 14.39
N VAL A 13 -9.06 7.88 15.64
CA VAL A 13 -8.00 7.81 16.65
C VAL A 13 -7.62 6.36 16.95
N ALA A 14 -8.59 5.45 17.07
CA ALA A 14 -8.34 4.04 17.33
C ALA A 14 -7.53 3.37 16.20
N TYR A 15 -7.82 3.69 14.91
CA TYR A 15 -7.06 3.16 13.77
C TYR A 15 -5.61 3.65 13.80
N ILE A 16 -5.39 4.96 13.90
CA ILE A 16 -4.05 5.56 13.90
C ILE A 16 -3.24 5.09 15.12
N PHE A 17 -3.85 5.10 16.30
CA PHE A 17 -3.18 4.66 17.54
C PHE A 17 -2.82 3.17 17.47
N GLY A 18 -3.72 2.31 17.02
CA GLY A 18 -3.47 0.87 16.88
C GLY A 18 -2.32 0.57 15.92
N TRP A 19 -2.29 1.22 14.77
CA TRP A 19 -1.21 1.06 13.78
C TRP A 19 0.12 1.58 14.31
N TRP A 20 0.12 2.75 14.94
CA TRP A 20 1.31 3.34 15.56
C TRP A 20 1.84 2.47 16.71
N TYR A 21 0.97 2.03 17.60
CA TYR A 21 1.35 1.21 18.77
C TYR A 21 1.96 -0.12 18.33
N ALA A 22 1.31 -0.85 17.43
CA ALA A 22 1.80 -2.12 16.92
C ALA A 22 3.16 -1.94 16.22
N SER A 23 3.32 -0.93 15.37
CA SER A 23 4.59 -0.63 14.70
C SER A 23 5.70 -0.34 15.70
N LYS A 24 5.43 0.48 16.72
CA LYS A 24 6.41 0.80 17.79
C LYS A 24 6.80 -0.44 18.60
N ARG A 25 5.84 -1.29 18.91
CA ARG A 25 6.10 -2.53 19.68
C ARG A 25 6.88 -3.54 18.87
N LEU A 26 6.58 -3.72 17.58
CA LEU A 26 7.33 -4.61 16.68
C LEU A 26 8.78 -4.15 16.52
N ILE A 27 9.01 -2.85 16.33
CA ILE A 27 10.37 -2.28 16.29
C ILE A 27 11.10 -2.51 17.63
N ALA A 28 10.44 -2.32 18.76
CA ALA A 28 11.04 -2.53 20.07
C ALA A 28 11.43 -4.00 20.29
N LEU A 29 10.56 -4.95 19.92
CA LEU A 29 10.84 -6.39 19.99
C LEU A 29 12.00 -6.79 19.07
N SER A 30 12.06 -6.25 17.85
CA SER A 30 13.18 -6.51 16.93
C SER A 30 14.52 -6.00 17.49
N ARG A 31 14.54 -4.84 18.13
CA ARG A 31 15.74 -4.32 18.79
C ARG A 31 16.13 -5.13 20.03
N GLN A 32 15.14 -5.60 20.81
CA GLN A 32 15.38 -6.46 21.95
C GLN A 32 15.95 -7.81 21.52
N GLU A 33 15.44 -8.37 20.41
CA GLU A 33 15.96 -9.59 19.80
C GLU A 33 17.43 -9.46 19.39
N ASP A 34 17.82 -8.30 18.86
CA ASP A 34 19.21 -8.03 18.46
C ASP A 34 20.17 -7.94 19.66
N VAL A 35 19.69 -7.58 20.83
CA VAL A 35 20.49 -7.47 22.07
C VAL A 35 20.52 -8.80 22.84
N GLU A 36 19.34 -9.39 23.07
CA GLU A 36 19.19 -10.56 23.95
C GLU A 36 19.41 -11.89 23.21
N GLY A 37 19.10 -11.91 21.89
CA GLY A 37 19.07 -13.14 21.09
C GLY A 37 17.97 -14.11 21.51
N GLY A 38 18.00 -15.31 20.93
CA GLY A 38 17.10 -16.39 21.30
C GLY A 38 15.68 -16.27 20.71
N LEU A 39 14.78 -17.16 21.17
CA LEU A 39 13.45 -17.33 20.57
C LEU A 39 12.33 -16.54 21.25
N ILE A 40 12.58 -15.91 22.42
CA ILE A 40 11.51 -15.31 23.21
C ILE A 40 10.96 -14.07 22.51
N SER A 41 11.84 -13.13 22.17
CA SER A 41 11.44 -11.88 21.47
C SER A 41 10.87 -12.19 20.09
N TYR A 42 11.43 -13.17 19.37
CA TYR A 42 10.93 -13.69 18.10
C TYR A 42 9.48 -14.21 18.21
N LYS A 43 9.19 -15.09 19.16
CA LYS A 43 7.83 -15.62 19.38
C LYS A 43 6.83 -14.51 19.74
N ARG A 44 7.25 -13.53 20.56
CA ARG A 44 6.42 -12.35 20.87
C ARG A 44 6.13 -11.51 19.63
N SER A 45 7.12 -11.34 18.75
CA SER A 45 6.95 -10.63 17.48
C SER A 45 5.96 -11.35 16.56
N ILE A 46 6.01 -12.68 16.45
CA ILE A 46 5.04 -13.48 15.69
C ILE A 46 3.63 -13.28 16.22
N THR A 47 3.44 -13.42 17.53
CA THR A 47 2.11 -13.26 18.14
C THR A 47 1.55 -11.84 17.91
N LEU A 48 2.37 -10.82 18.13
CA LEU A 48 1.95 -9.43 17.90
C LEU A 48 1.66 -9.17 16.42
N SER A 49 2.47 -9.70 15.50
CA SER A 49 2.24 -9.58 14.06
C SER A 49 0.92 -10.24 13.64
N ALA A 50 0.62 -11.42 14.17
CA ALA A 50 -0.65 -12.12 13.89
C ALA A 50 -1.86 -11.28 14.35
N ILE A 51 -1.81 -10.76 15.58
CA ILE A 51 -2.86 -9.87 16.10
C ILE A 51 -2.97 -8.60 15.25
N PHE A 52 -1.82 -8.02 14.88
CA PHE A 52 -1.80 -6.80 14.08
C PHE A 52 -2.36 -7.01 12.67
N ILE A 53 -2.07 -8.12 12.00
CA ILE A 53 -2.62 -8.41 10.66
C ILE A 53 -4.15 -8.48 10.70
N VAL A 54 -4.74 -9.13 11.70
CA VAL A 54 -6.20 -9.18 11.86
C VAL A 54 -6.77 -7.78 12.11
N PHE A 55 -6.17 -7.04 13.04
CA PHE A 55 -6.58 -5.66 13.34
C PHE A 55 -6.44 -4.75 12.12
N PHE A 56 -5.32 -4.85 11.39
CA PHE A 56 -5.06 -4.04 10.21
C PHE A 56 -6.04 -4.36 9.07
N GLY A 57 -6.31 -5.64 8.80
CA GLY A 57 -7.26 -6.05 7.77
C GLY A 57 -8.66 -5.49 8.01
N TYR A 58 -9.13 -5.54 9.26
CA TYR A 58 -10.43 -4.96 9.64
C TYR A 58 -10.41 -3.43 9.62
N SER A 59 -9.45 -2.82 10.31
CA SER A 59 -9.38 -1.36 10.47
C SER A 59 -9.10 -0.62 9.16
N SER A 60 -8.34 -1.19 8.24
CA SER A 60 -8.08 -0.58 6.92
C SER A 60 -9.34 -0.53 6.06
N SER A 61 -10.18 -1.57 6.10
CA SER A 61 -11.47 -1.57 5.40
C SER A 61 -12.43 -0.54 6.00
N MET A 62 -12.52 -0.48 7.32
CA MET A 62 -13.35 0.52 8.01
C MET A 62 -12.85 1.96 7.74
N MET A 63 -11.53 2.16 7.76
CA MET A 63 -10.90 3.43 7.40
C MET A 63 -11.26 3.85 5.98
N ALA A 64 -11.23 2.93 5.02
CA ALA A 64 -11.58 3.23 3.63
C ALA A 64 -13.04 3.71 3.50
N TRP A 65 -13.96 3.12 4.25
CA TRP A 65 -15.36 3.56 4.28
C TRP A 65 -15.52 4.90 5.01
N ASP A 66 -14.82 5.10 6.13
CA ASP A 66 -14.93 6.32 6.92
C ASP A 66 -14.27 7.54 6.27
N TRP A 67 -13.09 7.37 5.65
CA TRP A 67 -12.27 8.50 5.20
C TRP A 67 -12.35 8.79 3.70
N ILE A 68 -12.65 7.76 2.89
CA ILE A 68 -12.64 7.90 1.42
C ILE A 68 -14.06 7.75 0.87
N MET A 69 -14.73 6.64 1.15
CA MET A 69 -16.06 6.38 0.59
C MET A 69 -17.11 7.39 1.06
N SER A 70 -17.00 7.87 2.31
CA SER A 70 -17.90 8.87 2.88
C SER A 70 -17.87 10.24 2.20
N ILE A 71 -16.90 10.51 1.34
CA ILE A 71 -16.83 11.73 0.52
C ILE A 71 -17.97 11.74 -0.50
N ASP A 72 -18.31 10.57 -1.06
CA ASP A 72 -19.51 10.42 -1.89
C ASP A 72 -20.69 9.94 -1.02
N THR A 73 -21.43 10.90 -0.47
CA THR A 73 -22.41 10.68 0.61
C THR A 73 -23.59 9.79 0.24
N HIS A 74 -23.87 9.62 -1.03
CA HIS A 74 -25.00 8.82 -1.53
C HIS A 74 -24.60 7.47 -2.09
N TRP A 75 -23.29 7.19 -2.17
CA TRP A 75 -22.76 5.97 -2.72
C TRP A 75 -22.12 5.10 -1.64
N PHE A 76 -22.29 3.78 -1.75
CA PHE A 76 -21.64 2.80 -0.88
C PHE A 76 -21.32 1.50 -1.61
N SER A 77 -20.24 0.84 -1.20
CA SER A 77 -19.86 -0.49 -1.67
C SER A 77 -19.06 -1.22 -0.60
N THR A 78 -19.45 -2.47 -0.32
CA THR A 78 -18.72 -3.32 0.64
C THR A 78 -17.34 -3.70 0.12
N LEU A 79 -17.17 -3.89 -1.20
CA LEU A 79 -15.90 -4.22 -1.84
C LEU A 79 -14.88 -3.06 -1.80
N PHE A 80 -15.35 -1.82 -1.61
CA PHE A 80 -14.47 -0.65 -1.61
C PHE A 80 -13.35 -0.73 -0.56
N GLY A 81 -13.63 -1.29 0.62
CA GLY A 81 -12.62 -1.52 1.65
C GLY A 81 -11.48 -2.43 1.18
N TRP A 82 -11.81 -3.54 0.51
CA TRP A 82 -10.82 -4.47 -0.06
C TRP A 82 -10.07 -3.88 -1.25
N PHE A 83 -10.73 -3.06 -2.04
CA PHE A 83 -10.11 -2.34 -3.14
C PHE A 83 -9.03 -1.37 -2.64
N VAL A 84 -9.32 -0.58 -1.60
CA VAL A 84 -8.33 0.30 -0.95
C VAL A 84 -7.23 -0.50 -0.28
N PHE A 85 -7.56 -1.58 0.44
CA PHE A 85 -6.58 -2.47 1.06
C PHE A 85 -5.57 -3.04 0.04
N SER A 86 -6.06 -3.52 -1.10
CA SER A 86 -5.19 -4.03 -2.16
C SER A 86 -4.27 -2.95 -2.74
N SER A 87 -4.77 -1.73 -2.91
CA SER A 87 -3.99 -0.56 -3.32
C SER A 87 -2.88 -0.23 -2.31
N MET A 88 -3.19 -0.26 -1.01
CA MET A 88 -2.20 -0.08 0.07
C MET A 88 -1.13 -1.18 0.03
N GLY A 89 -1.53 -2.43 -0.24
CA GLY A 89 -0.60 -3.56 -0.38
C GLY A 89 0.39 -3.38 -1.52
N VAL A 90 -0.10 -3.04 -2.73
CA VAL A 90 0.78 -2.77 -3.89
C VAL A 90 1.78 -1.68 -3.56
N THR A 91 1.30 -0.53 -3.09
CA THR A 91 2.16 0.64 -2.81
C THR A 91 3.14 0.36 -1.68
N GLY A 92 2.72 -0.33 -0.63
CA GLY A 92 3.58 -0.70 0.50
C GLY A 92 4.73 -1.61 0.09
N PHE A 93 4.45 -2.73 -0.60
CA PHE A 93 5.50 -3.64 -1.07
C PHE A 93 6.42 -2.98 -2.10
N THR A 94 5.86 -2.13 -2.98
CA THR A 94 6.64 -1.36 -3.94
C THR A 94 7.62 -0.41 -3.25
N MET A 95 7.17 0.34 -2.26
CA MET A 95 8.04 1.25 -1.48
C MET A 95 9.12 0.50 -0.72
N ILE A 96 8.80 -0.64 -0.08
CA ILE A 96 9.80 -1.48 0.60
C ILE A 96 10.84 -1.97 -0.39
N ALA A 97 10.45 -2.47 -1.56
CA ALA A 97 11.38 -2.94 -2.58
C ALA A 97 12.30 -1.82 -3.08
N MET A 98 11.74 -0.65 -3.40
CA MET A 98 12.51 0.50 -3.88
C MET A 98 13.52 1.00 -2.84
N ILE A 99 13.08 1.17 -1.58
CA ILE A 99 13.96 1.59 -0.48
C ILE A 99 15.07 0.56 -0.26
N SER A 100 14.75 -0.74 -0.26
CA SER A 100 15.73 -1.82 -0.11
C SER A 100 16.78 -1.81 -1.22
N ILE A 101 16.37 -1.59 -2.48
CA ILE A 101 17.29 -1.47 -3.62
C ILE A 101 18.19 -0.23 -3.48
N VAL A 102 17.65 0.91 -3.08
CA VAL A 102 18.41 2.15 -2.88
C VAL A 102 19.45 1.97 -1.77
N LEU A 103 19.07 1.39 -0.63
CA LEU A 103 19.95 1.12 0.49
C LEU A 103 21.04 0.10 0.11
N LYS A 104 20.70 -0.94 -0.65
CA LYS A 104 21.67 -1.89 -1.17
C LYS A 104 22.69 -1.23 -2.09
N ARG A 105 22.24 -0.41 -3.05
CA ARG A 105 23.15 0.33 -3.97
C ARG A 105 24.07 1.29 -3.22
N LYS A 106 23.64 1.82 -2.07
CA LYS A 106 24.48 2.65 -1.17
C LYS A 106 25.38 1.84 -0.23
N GLY A 107 25.36 0.51 -0.30
CA GLY A 107 26.21 -0.39 0.50
C GLY A 107 25.71 -0.69 1.92
N PHE A 108 24.50 -0.22 2.31
CA PHE A 108 23.97 -0.45 3.66
C PHE A 108 23.39 -1.84 3.87
N LEU A 109 22.69 -2.40 2.88
CA LEU A 109 22.05 -3.73 2.95
C LEU A 109 22.88 -4.77 2.17
N LYS A 110 24.04 -5.14 2.70
CA LYS A 110 24.97 -6.07 2.03
C LYS A 110 24.39 -7.48 1.81
N TYR A 111 23.58 -7.97 2.72
CA TYR A 111 23.00 -9.31 2.70
C TYR A 111 21.74 -9.45 1.84
N VAL A 112 21.12 -8.35 1.44
CA VAL A 112 19.98 -8.40 0.50
C VAL A 112 20.50 -8.81 -0.87
N ASN A 113 19.97 -9.90 -1.41
CA ASN A 113 20.32 -10.44 -2.73
C ASN A 113 19.14 -10.33 -3.71
N GLU A 114 19.33 -10.82 -4.94
CA GLU A 114 18.30 -10.79 -5.98
C GLU A 114 17.06 -11.63 -5.62
N ASN A 115 17.21 -12.67 -4.79
CA ASN A 115 16.10 -13.51 -4.37
C ASN A 115 15.16 -12.77 -3.40
N HIS A 116 15.69 -11.95 -2.49
CA HIS A 116 14.87 -11.11 -1.63
C HIS A 116 14.05 -10.10 -2.45
N ILE A 117 14.67 -9.50 -3.46
CA ILE A 117 13.95 -8.55 -4.35
C ILE A 117 12.95 -9.29 -5.24
N HIS A 118 13.26 -10.49 -5.68
CA HIS A 118 12.31 -11.37 -6.37
C HIS A 118 11.09 -11.68 -5.52
N ASP A 119 11.26 -11.95 -4.22
CA ASP A 119 10.14 -12.21 -3.31
C ASP A 119 9.26 -10.97 -3.13
N LEU A 120 9.86 -9.79 -2.97
CA LEU A 120 9.11 -8.54 -2.97
C LEU A 120 8.40 -8.30 -4.31
N GLY A 121 9.07 -8.62 -5.43
CA GLY A 121 8.47 -8.57 -6.76
C GLY A 121 7.28 -9.52 -6.94
N LYS A 122 7.27 -10.68 -6.29
CA LYS A 122 6.10 -11.59 -6.24
C LYS A 122 4.93 -10.94 -5.50
N TRP A 123 5.20 -10.28 -4.36
CA TRP A 123 4.16 -9.58 -3.60
C TRP A 123 3.59 -8.39 -4.38
N ILE A 124 4.43 -7.59 -5.04
CA ILE A 124 3.96 -6.49 -5.91
C ILE A 124 3.05 -7.04 -7.01
N PHE A 125 3.48 -8.11 -7.68
CA PHE A 125 2.71 -8.77 -8.73
C PHE A 125 1.37 -9.31 -8.21
N ALA A 126 1.39 -10.06 -7.10
CA ALA A 126 0.19 -10.67 -6.50
C ALA A 126 -0.83 -9.61 -6.06
N PHE A 127 -0.38 -8.54 -5.40
CA PHE A 127 -1.27 -7.46 -4.99
C PHE A 127 -1.78 -6.61 -6.17
N SER A 128 -1.00 -6.48 -7.25
CA SER A 128 -1.49 -5.84 -8.48
C SER A 128 -2.63 -6.65 -9.12
N ILE A 129 -2.53 -7.98 -9.13
CA ILE A 129 -3.63 -8.86 -9.56
C ILE A 129 -4.83 -8.73 -8.62
N LEU A 130 -4.59 -8.74 -7.31
CA LEU A 130 -5.67 -8.59 -6.32
C LEU A 130 -6.38 -7.24 -6.48
N TRP A 131 -5.63 -6.15 -6.67
CA TRP A 131 -6.19 -4.82 -6.92
C TRP A 131 -7.09 -4.81 -8.16
N THR A 132 -6.61 -5.40 -9.24
CA THR A 132 -7.38 -5.50 -10.51
C THR A 132 -8.63 -6.33 -10.33
N TYR A 133 -8.52 -7.45 -9.60
CA TYR A 133 -9.68 -8.30 -9.29
C TYR A 133 -10.72 -7.51 -8.48
N MET A 134 -10.33 -6.77 -7.46
CA MET A 134 -11.23 -5.96 -6.65
C MET A 134 -11.87 -4.83 -7.46
N TRP A 135 -11.06 -4.13 -8.28
CA TRP A 135 -11.54 -3.08 -9.17
C TRP A 135 -12.56 -3.60 -10.18
N PHE A 136 -12.22 -4.69 -10.86
CA PHE A 136 -13.09 -5.29 -11.87
C PHE A 136 -14.35 -5.90 -11.27
N SER A 137 -14.23 -6.60 -10.14
CA SER A 137 -15.38 -7.19 -9.45
C SER A 137 -16.37 -6.13 -9.00
N GLN A 138 -15.89 -5.02 -8.45
CA GLN A 138 -16.74 -3.89 -8.07
C GLN A 138 -17.45 -3.30 -9.29
N PHE A 139 -16.72 -3.07 -10.38
CA PHE A 139 -17.27 -2.58 -11.63
C PHE A 139 -18.36 -3.54 -12.17
N MET A 140 -18.05 -4.82 -12.27
CA MET A 140 -18.96 -5.84 -12.80
C MET A 140 -20.24 -5.96 -11.98
N LEU A 141 -20.15 -5.97 -10.66
CA LEU A 141 -21.32 -6.08 -9.79
C LEU A 141 -22.26 -4.88 -9.97
N ILE A 142 -21.71 -3.66 -9.97
CA ILE A 142 -22.49 -2.44 -10.12
C ILE A 142 -23.07 -2.32 -11.55
N TRP A 143 -22.27 -2.63 -12.57
CA TRP A 143 -22.71 -2.60 -13.96
C TRP A 143 -23.80 -3.64 -14.22
N TYR A 144 -23.65 -4.87 -13.72
CA TYR A 144 -24.61 -5.94 -13.91
C TYR A 144 -25.94 -5.70 -13.19
N SER A 145 -25.91 -5.24 -11.94
CA SER A 145 -27.10 -4.94 -11.15
C SER A 145 -27.83 -3.70 -11.69
N ASN A 146 -27.12 -2.77 -12.29
CA ASN A 146 -27.64 -1.54 -12.89
C ASN A 146 -28.61 -0.77 -11.99
N ILE A 147 -28.30 -0.71 -10.69
CA ILE A 147 -29.06 0.07 -9.71
C ILE A 147 -28.73 1.55 -9.89
N PRO A 148 -29.69 2.42 -10.17
CA PRO A 148 -29.44 3.83 -10.51
C PRO A 148 -28.55 4.57 -9.51
N GLU A 149 -28.74 4.33 -8.21
CA GLU A 149 -27.99 4.97 -7.12
C GLU A 149 -26.54 4.53 -7.08
N GLU A 150 -26.24 3.28 -7.46
CA GLU A 150 -24.88 2.72 -7.42
C GLU A 150 -24.09 3.04 -8.69
N VAL A 151 -24.75 3.07 -9.85
CA VAL A 151 -24.12 3.33 -11.16
C VAL A 151 -23.54 4.73 -11.26
N THR A 152 -24.08 5.69 -10.53
CA THR A 152 -23.62 7.10 -10.51
C THR A 152 -22.12 7.24 -10.26
N TYR A 153 -21.55 6.36 -9.44
CA TYR A 153 -20.12 6.35 -9.15
C TYR A 153 -19.25 6.15 -10.39
N TYR A 154 -19.63 5.21 -11.25
CA TYR A 154 -18.88 4.94 -12.48
C TYR A 154 -19.22 5.92 -13.60
N MET A 155 -20.48 6.37 -13.69
CA MET A 155 -20.90 7.36 -14.67
C MET A 155 -20.12 8.67 -14.51
N ALA A 156 -20.01 9.20 -13.31
CA ALA A 156 -19.24 10.42 -13.04
C ALA A 156 -17.76 10.27 -13.49
N ARG A 157 -17.16 9.10 -13.28
CA ARG A 157 -15.77 8.82 -13.69
C ARG A 157 -15.64 8.59 -15.18
N TRP A 158 -16.64 8.02 -15.81
CA TRP A 158 -16.65 7.74 -17.24
C TRP A 158 -16.87 9.01 -18.06
N ASP A 159 -17.80 9.85 -17.65
CA ASP A 159 -18.16 11.07 -18.39
C ASP A 159 -17.07 12.14 -18.28
N ASN A 160 -16.55 12.37 -17.07
CA ASN A 160 -15.66 13.51 -16.81
C ASN A 160 -14.17 13.13 -16.69
N TYR A 161 -13.84 11.88 -16.32
CA TYR A 161 -12.47 11.42 -16.02
C TYR A 161 -12.03 10.26 -16.94
N ASN A 162 -12.64 10.07 -18.07
CA ASN A 162 -12.49 8.91 -18.94
C ASN A 162 -11.03 8.54 -19.23
N ALA A 163 -10.24 9.50 -19.71
CA ALA A 163 -8.84 9.27 -20.03
C ALA A 163 -8.03 8.80 -18.80
N LEU A 164 -8.21 9.48 -17.66
CA LEU A 164 -7.51 9.14 -16.43
C LEU A 164 -7.94 7.78 -15.90
N PHE A 165 -9.23 7.43 -15.99
CA PHE A 165 -9.77 6.14 -15.60
C PHE A 165 -9.10 4.97 -16.34
N TRP A 166 -9.01 5.05 -17.65
CA TRP A 166 -8.39 4.00 -18.46
C TRP A 166 -6.87 3.96 -18.33
N ILE A 167 -6.20 5.12 -18.30
CA ILE A 167 -4.75 5.20 -18.07
C ILE A 167 -4.38 4.58 -16.74
N THR A 168 -5.13 4.88 -15.67
CA THR A 168 -4.91 4.31 -14.33
C THR A 168 -5.07 2.79 -14.35
N SER A 169 -6.10 2.28 -15.04
CA SER A 169 -6.33 0.84 -15.16
C SER A 169 -5.21 0.14 -15.94
N ILE A 170 -4.72 0.73 -17.01
CA ILE A 170 -3.60 0.20 -17.81
C ILE A 170 -2.31 0.17 -16.97
N ILE A 171 -1.98 1.26 -16.29
CA ILE A 171 -0.75 1.38 -15.50
C ILE A 171 -0.75 0.42 -14.30
N ASN A 172 -1.87 0.26 -13.62
CA ASN A 172 -1.94 -0.54 -12.40
C ASN A 172 -2.17 -2.03 -12.66
N PHE A 173 -2.69 -2.40 -13.82
CA PHE A 173 -2.94 -3.79 -14.19
C PHE A 173 -2.01 -4.30 -15.28
N ILE A 174 -2.18 -3.79 -16.51
CA ILE A 174 -1.52 -4.36 -17.71
C ILE A 174 -0.01 -4.23 -17.58
N PHE A 175 0.48 -3.08 -17.13
CA PHE A 175 1.90 -2.81 -17.05
C PHE A 175 2.63 -3.73 -16.03
N PRO A 176 2.22 -3.83 -14.74
CA PRO A 176 2.87 -4.77 -13.83
C PRO A 176 2.64 -6.23 -14.21
N LEU A 177 1.49 -6.58 -14.80
CA LEU A 177 1.21 -7.93 -15.28
C LEU A 177 2.23 -8.36 -16.33
N LEU A 178 2.43 -7.56 -17.38
CA LEU A 178 3.32 -7.92 -18.48
C LEU A 178 4.79 -7.92 -18.06
N ILE A 179 5.23 -6.95 -17.28
CA ILE A 179 6.65 -6.80 -16.93
C ILE A 179 7.05 -7.74 -15.79
N LEU A 180 6.21 -7.87 -14.76
CA LEU A 180 6.53 -8.70 -13.59
C LEU A 180 6.07 -10.17 -13.74
N MET A 181 5.60 -10.60 -14.91
CA MET A 181 5.27 -12.01 -15.14
C MET A 181 6.53 -12.88 -15.10
N SER A 182 7.62 -12.45 -15.72
CA SER A 182 8.84 -13.24 -15.81
C SER A 182 9.60 -13.27 -14.48
N ARG A 183 10.35 -14.37 -14.25
CA ARG A 183 11.22 -14.51 -13.08
C ARG A 183 12.39 -13.52 -13.14
N ASP A 184 12.97 -13.34 -14.32
CA ASP A 184 14.16 -12.50 -14.52
C ASP A 184 13.85 -11.02 -14.30
N SER A 185 12.69 -10.56 -14.73
CA SER A 185 12.25 -9.18 -14.49
C SER A 185 12.13 -8.88 -12.98
N LYS A 186 11.60 -9.83 -12.19
CA LYS A 186 11.48 -9.68 -10.73
C LYS A 186 12.81 -9.71 -10.00
N ARG A 187 13.86 -10.27 -10.58
CA ARG A 187 15.23 -10.30 -10.02
C ARG A 187 16.04 -9.07 -10.37
N ASN A 188 15.68 -8.39 -11.46
CA ASN A 188 16.42 -7.23 -11.93
C ASN A 188 16.02 -5.96 -11.17
N PHE A 189 16.97 -5.37 -10.47
CA PHE A 189 16.76 -4.16 -9.67
C PHE A 189 16.30 -2.95 -10.52
N GLY A 190 16.74 -2.87 -11.78
CA GLY A 190 16.33 -1.82 -12.70
C GLY A 190 14.85 -1.94 -13.06
N TYR A 191 14.40 -3.14 -13.42
CA TYR A 191 12.98 -3.38 -13.73
C TYR A 191 12.09 -3.10 -12.53
N ILE A 192 12.43 -3.58 -11.34
CA ILE A 192 11.63 -3.31 -10.12
C ILE A 192 11.58 -1.81 -9.81
N MET A 193 12.68 -1.08 -9.96
CA MET A 193 12.68 0.38 -9.77
C MET A 193 11.80 1.10 -10.79
N THR A 194 11.88 0.76 -12.07
CA THR A 194 11.08 1.38 -13.12
C THR A 194 9.59 1.08 -12.94
N VAL A 195 9.25 -0.21 -12.74
CA VAL A 195 7.87 -0.62 -12.46
C VAL A 195 7.36 0.06 -11.19
N GLY A 196 8.20 0.13 -10.15
CA GLY A 196 7.85 0.76 -8.88
C GLY A 196 7.44 2.22 -9.05
N VAL A 197 8.23 3.02 -9.78
CA VAL A 197 7.88 4.44 -10.03
C VAL A 197 6.55 4.55 -10.77
N ILE A 198 6.37 3.77 -11.84
CA ILE A 198 5.16 3.84 -12.68
C ILE A 198 3.93 3.40 -11.88
N VAL A 199 4.03 2.31 -11.14
CA VAL A 199 2.93 1.79 -10.29
C VAL A 199 2.57 2.78 -9.17
N LEU A 200 3.55 3.44 -8.53
CA LEU A 200 3.26 4.45 -7.51
C LEU A 200 2.53 5.66 -8.10
N ILE A 201 2.91 6.12 -9.30
CA ILE A 201 2.18 7.18 -10.01
C ILE A 201 0.76 6.70 -10.36
N GLY A 202 0.61 5.47 -10.86
CA GLY A 202 -0.69 4.89 -11.17
C GLY A 202 -1.62 4.79 -9.96
N HIS A 203 -1.08 4.39 -8.80
CA HIS A 203 -1.87 4.35 -7.56
C HIS A 203 -2.16 5.74 -6.98
N TRP A 204 -1.30 6.73 -7.19
CA TRP A 204 -1.65 8.12 -6.91
C TRP A 204 -2.83 8.59 -7.77
N CYS A 205 -2.82 8.32 -9.08
CA CYS A 205 -3.96 8.58 -9.96
C CYS A 205 -5.22 7.82 -9.52
N ASN A 206 -5.06 6.60 -9.02
CA ASN A 206 -6.18 5.83 -8.49
C ASN A 206 -6.81 6.49 -7.25
N VAL A 207 -5.99 6.99 -6.32
CA VAL A 207 -6.48 7.74 -5.13
C VAL A 207 -7.16 9.04 -5.57
N PHE A 208 -6.59 9.74 -6.54
CA PHE A 208 -7.20 10.92 -7.14
C PHE A 208 -8.60 10.61 -7.70
N LEU A 209 -8.75 9.52 -8.46
CA LEU A 209 -10.04 9.06 -8.99
C LEU A 209 -11.04 8.61 -7.90
N MET A 210 -10.57 8.20 -6.74
CA MET A 210 -11.46 7.86 -5.62
C MET A 210 -12.07 9.12 -4.97
N ILE A 211 -11.33 10.22 -4.92
CA ILE A 211 -11.64 11.42 -4.12
C ILE A 211 -12.24 12.54 -4.98
N GLU A 212 -11.56 12.93 -6.05
CA GLU A 212 -11.89 14.11 -6.83
C GLU A 212 -13.31 14.13 -7.42
N PRO A 213 -13.83 13.03 -7.99
CA PRO A 213 -15.20 13.05 -8.52
C PRO A 213 -16.27 13.39 -7.49
N GLY A 214 -16.05 13.01 -6.22
CA GLY A 214 -16.95 13.35 -5.11
C GLY A 214 -16.86 14.81 -4.66
N VAL A 215 -15.72 15.48 -4.88
CA VAL A 215 -15.43 16.84 -4.40
C VAL A 215 -15.62 17.87 -5.51
N MET A 216 -14.90 17.69 -6.64
CA MET A 216 -14.81 18.70 -7.73
C MET A 216 -15.76 18.44 -8.89
N LYS A 217 -16.38 17.26 -8.95
CA LYS A 217 -17.31 16.86 -10.00
C LYS A 217 -16.70 17.06 -11.41
N GLU A 218 -17.26 17.98 -12.20
CA GLU A 218 -16.84 18.27 -13.58
C GLU A 218 -15.65 19.24 -13.66
N HIS A 219 -15.35 19.99 -12.59
CA HIS A 219 -14.34 21.06 -12.59
C HIS A 219 -12.96 20.63 -12.08
N TRP A 220 -12.59 19.38 -12.35
CA TRP A 220 -11.30 18.85 -11.92
C TRP A 220 -10.14 19.32 -12.80
N ASN A 221 -8.99 19.49 -12.20
CA ASN A 221 -7.73 19.61 -12.93
C ASN A 221 -6.59 19.03 -12.06
N ILE A 222 -5.51 18.60 -12.69
CA ILE A 222 -4.26 18.28 -11.99
C ILE A 222 -3.41 19.54 -12.04
N GLY A 223 -3.50 20.35 -11.01
CA GLY A 223 -2.82 21.63 -10.92
C GLY A 223 -1.64 21.63 -9.95
N PHE A 224 -1.23 22.82 -9.60
CA PHE A 224 -0.12 23.03 -8.67
C PHE A 224 -0.42 22.50 -7.26
N THR A 225 -1.67 22.55 -6.82
CA THR A 225 -2.09 22.08 -5.49
C THR A 225 -1.91 20.58 -5.35
N GLU A 226 -2.40 19.80 -6.30
CA GLU A 226 -2.37 18.33 -6.28
C GLU A 226 -0.93 17.82 -6.36
N ILE A 227 -0.14 18.38 -7.27
CA ILE A 227 1.29 18.04 -7.42
C ILE A 227 2.07 18.48 -6.18
N GLY A 228 1.80 19.68 -5.66
CA GLY A 228 2.46 20.21 -4.47
C GLY A 228 2.17 19.35 -3.23
N MET A 229 0.92 18.93 -3.04
CA MET A 229 0.55 18.03 -1.95
C MET A 229 1.23 16.67 -2.10
N PHE A 230 1.24 16.08 -3.29
CA PHE A 230 1.93 14.81 -3.53
C PHE A 230 3.43 14.90 -3.20
N VAL A 231 4.12 15.90 -3.71
CA VAL A 231 5.57 16.11 -3.47
C VAL A 231 5.84 16.41 -1.99
N GLY A 232 4.98 17.20 -1.35
CA GLY A 232 5.07 17.53 0.07
C GLY A 232 4.97 16.29 0.97
N PHE A 233 3.95 15.47 0.75
CA PHE A 233 3.77 14.24 1.52
C PHE A 233 4.83 13.19 1.21
N LEU A 234 5.29 13.07 -0.04
CA LEU A 234 6.40 12.21 -0.40
C LEU A 234 7.68 12.65 0.31
N GLY A 235 7.97 13.95 0.34
CA GLY A 235 9.11 14.52 1.07
C GLY A 235 9.04 14.23 2.57
N LEU A 236 7.88 14.44 3.19
CA LEU A 236 7.63 14.11 4.59
C LEU A 236 7.84 12.62 4.87
N PHE A 237 7.29 11.75 4.03
CA PHE A 237 7.47 10.31 4.14
C PHE A 237 8.96 9.91 4.10
N LEU A 238 9.71 10.41 3.11
CA LEU A 238 11.13 10.13 2.98
C LEU A 238 11.93 10.65 4.17
N LEU A 239 11.59 11.82 4.70
CA LEU A 239 12.22 12.38 5.88
C LEU A 239 12.00 11.48 7.12
N VAL A 240 10.76 11.07 7.36
CA VAL A 240 10.40 10.20 8.50
C VAL A 240 11.10 8.84 8.38
N VAL A 241 11.06 8.22 7.18
CA VAL A 241 11.68 6.93 6.94
C VAL A 241 13.20 7.01 7.11
N ASN A 242 13.88 7.98 6.50
CA ASN A 242 15.32 8.14 6.62
C ASN A 242 15.74 8.39 8.08
N ASN A 243 15.01 9.23 8.81
CA ASN A 243 15.25 9.45 10.23
C ASN A 243 15.03 8.18 11.08
N ALA A 244 14.07 7.34 10.73
CA ALA A 244 13.85 6.07 11.41
C ALA A 244 14.98 5.07 11.12
N LEU A 245 15.37 4.93 9.85
CA LEU A 245 16.44 4.03 9.42
C LEU A 245 17.82 4.43 9.98
N SER A 246 18.08 5.72 10.20
CA SER A 246 19.36 6.19 10.77
C SER A 246 19.52 5.88 12.27
N LYS A 247 18.44 5.55 12.98
CA LYS A 247 18.44 5.36 14.45
C LYS A 247 18.68 3.93 14.90
N ALA A 248 18.77 2.97 13.99
CA ALA A 248 18.94 1.55 14.32
C ALA A 248 19.76 0.82 13.26
N PRO A 249 20.45 -0.28 13.65
CA PRO A 249 21.04 -1.19 12.69
C PRO A 249 19.98 -1.69 11.69
N LEU A 250 20.35 -1.72 10.41
CA LEU A 250 19.44 -2.19 9.34
C LEU A 250 19.38 -3.71 9.22
N PHE A 251 20.26 -4.41 9.91
CA PHE A 251 20.33 -5.88 9.94
C PHE A 251 20.32 -6.37 11.39
N VAL A 252 19.39 -7.26 11.70
CA VAL A 252 19.28 -7.89 13.02
C VAL A 252 20.22 -9.09 13.07
N LYS A 253 21.32 -8.97 13.78
CA LYS A 253 22.40 -9.99 13.82
C LYS A 253 21.98 -11.26 14.55
N ASN A 254 21.21 -11.13 15.62
CA ASN A 254 20.83 -12.23 16.50
C ASN A 254 19.45 -12.82 16.15
N HIS A 255 18.94 -12.55 14.94
CA HIS A 255 17.71 -13.18 14.48
C HIS A 255 17.92 -14.70 14.28
N PRO A 256 17.01 -15.57 14.79
CA PRO A 256 17.19 -17.03 14.74
C PRO A 256 17.39 -17.60 13.32
N PHE A 257 16.86 -16.95 12.31
CA PHE A 257 16.93 -17.34 10.90
C PHE A 257 17.80 -16.38 10.06
N ALA A 258 18.73 -15.67 10.70
CA ALA A 258 19.62 -14.75 9.99
C ALA A 258 20.46 -15.48 8.91
N ASP A 259 20.99 -16.64 9.25
CA ASP A 259 21.82 -17.45 8.32
C ASP A 259 21.02 -17.96 7.11
N GLU A 260 19.77 -18.39 7.32
CA GLU A 260 18.88 -18.78 6.22
C GLU A 260 18.58 -17.59 5.29
N SER A 261 18.37 -16.41 5.87
CA SER A 261 18.15 -15.19 5.08
C SER A 261 19.39 -14.80 4.28
N ILE A 262 20.58 -14.88 4.85
CA ILE A 262 21.84 -14.56 4.15
C ILE A 262 22.07 -15.50 2.96
N HIS A 263 21.78 -16.79 3.14
CA HIS A 263 21.98 -17.83 2.12
C HIS A 263 20.69 -18.12 1.32
N HIS A 264 19.74 -17.20 1.32
CA HIS A 264 18.47 -17.39 0.62
C HIS A 264 18.68 -17.55 -0.89
N HIS A 265 18.35 -18.74 -1.41
CA HIS A 265 18.38 -19.11 -2.81
C HIS A 265 17.02 -19.69 -3.24
N ILE A 266 16.53 -19.29 -4.41
CA ILE A 266 15.30 -19.81 -5.04
C ILE A 266 15.66 -20.44 -6.39
#